data_cffef9bae266e416b646796e29b58ca0
#
_entry.id   cffef9bae266e416b646796e29b58ca0
#
_cell.length_a   1.000
_cell.length_b   1.000
_cell.length_c   1.000
_cell.angle_alpha   90.00
_cell.angle_beta   90.00
_cell.angle_gamma   90.00
#
_symmetry.space_group_name_H-M   'P 1'
#
loop_
_entity.id
_entity.type
_entity.pdbx_description
1 polymer ?
#
loop_
_entity_poly.entity_id
_entity_poly.type
_entity_poly.pdbx_seq_one_letter_code
_entity_poly.pdbx_strand_id
1 'polypeptide(L)'
;GDWSSDVCSSDLRHTSRKFVYSKLYEARKKTGYKWIFQKTSPGKSRLFDGRTGEAFDQPIMVGRPYMLKLSHLVDNKIHARSVGPYALVTKQPLGGRAKKGGQRFGEMEVWALEGFGAAYTLQELLTIKSDDIEGRNEAYLSFIRDRNFPLPKVPESFNVLICELRALCIDLKIFSSS
;
A
#
# COMPACT_ATOMS: atom_id res chain seq x y z
N GLY A 1 1.35 13.12 -7.35
CA GLY A 1 1.18 14.52 -7.09
C GLY A 1 0.09 14.72 -6.05
N ASP A 2 0.40 15.47 -5.03
CA ASP A 2 -0.46 15.74 -3.87
C ASP A 2 -1.62 16.64 -4.28
N TRP A 3 -2.76 16.06 -4.53
CA TRP A 3 -3.99 16.77 -4.95
C TRP A 3 -4.67 17.55 -3.80
N SER A 4 -4.10 17.48 -2.58
CA SER A 4 -4.74 18.09 -1.41
C SER A 4 -4.30 19.53 -1.14
N SER A 5 -3.16 19.98 -1.67
CA SER A 5 -2.60 21.30 -1.34
C SER A 5 -2.93 22.40 -2.33
N ASP A 6 -3.16 22.10 -3.61
CA ASP A 6 -3.23 23.13 -4.65
C ASP A 6 -4.62 23.71 -4.90
N VAL A 7 -5.69 22.98 -4.59
CA VAL A 7 -7.07 23.45 -4.81
C VAL A 7 -7.56 24.37 -3.68
N CYS A 8 -6.98 24.28 -2.48
CA CYS A 8 -7.44 25.05 -1.33
C CYS A 8 -6.73 26.41 -1.14
N SER A 9 -5.54 26.60 -1.70
CA SER A 9 -4.74 27.82 -1.42
C SER A 9 -4.93 28.94 -2.42
N SER A 10 -5.24 28.63 -3.69
CA SER A 10 -5.32 29.63 -4.75
C SER A 10 -6.70 30.27 -4.95
N ASP A 11 -7.78 29.57 -4.60
CA ASP A 11 -9.16 30.05 -4.87
C ASP A 11 -9.88 30.66 -3.67
N LEU A 12 -9.35 30.52 -2.48
CA LEU A 12 -9.90 31.17 -1.29
C LEU A 12 -9.35 32.59 -1.19
N ARG A 13 -10.02 33.55 -1.85
CA ARG A 13 -9.86 34.98 -1.52
C ARG A 13 -10.02 35.13 -0.02
N HIS A 14 -9.18 35.95 0.62
CA HIS A 14 -9.21 36.23 2.05
C HIS A 14 -10.59 36.72 2.48
N THR A 15 -11.47 35.78 2.79
CA THR A 15 -12.82 36.07 3.22
C THR A 15 -12.82 36.39 4.71
N SER A 16 -13.32 37.55 5.08
CA SER A 16 -13.36 37.94 6.51
C SER A 16 -14.25 37.00 7.32
N ARG A 17 -13.89 36.74 8.59
CA ARG A 17 -14.71 35.95 9.52
C ARG A 17 -16.14 36.47 9.63
N LYS A 18 -16.32 37.78 9.58
CA LYS A 18 -17.64 38.43 9.60
C LYS A 18 -18.51 37.98 8.44
N PHE A 19 -17.95 37.87 7.25
CA PHE A 19 -18.67 37.42 6.06
C PHE A 19 -19.08 35.94 6.20
N VAL A 20 -18.19 35.08 6.66
CA VAL A 20 -18.51 33.66 6.90
C VAL A 20 -19.62 33.53 7.93
N TYR A 21 -19.54 34.27 9.03
CA TYR A 21 -20.56 34.25 10.08
C TYR A 21 -21.91 34.78 9.58
N SER A 22 -21.96 35.81 8.74
CA SER A 22 -23.20 36.28 8.14
C SER A 22 -23.84 35.21 7.26
N LYS A 23 -23.04 34.47 6.47
CA LYS A 23 -23.54 33.38 5.64
C LYS A 23 -24.06 32.20 6.45
N LEU A 24 -23.37 31.81 7.50
CA LEU A 24 -23.85 30.79 8.43
C LEU A 24 -25.18 31.22 9.13
N TYR A 25 -25.31 32.49 9.49
CA TYR A 25 -26.54 33.01 10.06
C TYR A 25 -27.70 33.02 9.06
N GLU A 26 -27.46 33.41 7.82
CA GLU A 26 -28.45 33.32 6.73
C GLU A 26 -28.85 31.84 6.47
N ALA A 27 -27.89 30.93 6.44
CA ALA A 27 -28.18 29.51 6.32
C ALA A 27 -29.03 28.98 7.46
N ARG A 28 -28.77 29.38 8.72
CA ARG A 28 -29.61 29.05 9.87
C ARG A 28 -31.04 29.53 9.68
N LYS A 29 -31.22 30.77 9.20
CA LYS A 29 -32.57 31.33 8.95
C LYS A 29 -33.32 30.52 7.88
N LYS A 30 -32.63 30.14 6.80
CA LYS A 30 -33.25 29.39 5.69
C LYS A 30 -33.60 27.95 6.05
N THR A 31 -32.77 27.29 6.84
CA THR A 31 -32.92 25.85 7.14
C THR A 31 -33.65 25.60 8.47
N GLY A 32 -33.73 26.59 9.35
CA GLY A 32 -34.30 26.44 10.69
C GLY A 32 -33.43 25.70 11.71
N TYR A 33 -32.29 25.14 11.29
CA TYR A 33 -31.40 24.36 12.18
C TYR A 33 -30.54 25.25 13.07
N LYS A 34 -30.77 25.19 14.37
CA LYS A 34 -30.06 26.00 15.38
C LYS A 34 -28.57 25.69 15.47
N TRP A 35 -28.16 24.47 15.15
CA TRP A 35 -26.77 24.02 15.23
C TRP A 35 -25.82 24.64 14.19
N ILE A 36 -26.35 25.14 13.05
CA ILE A 36 -25.54 25.74 11.99
C ILE A 36 -24.79 27.00 12.47
N PHE A 37 -25.44 27.78 13.34
CA PHE A 37 -24.85 29.00 13.88
C PHE A 37 -25.22 29.22 15.33
N GLN A 38 -24.22 29.18 16.20
CA GLN A 38 -24.33 29.62 17.61
C GLN A 38 -23.38 30.78 17.83
N LYS A 39 -23.78 31.75 18.65
CA LYS A 39 -22.98 32.97 18.92
C LYS A 39 -21.64 32.62 19.59
N THR A 40 -21.62 31.61 20.46
CA THR A 40 -20.44 31.17 21.21
C THR A 40 -19.44 30.37 20.34
N SER A 41 -19.96 29.60 19.41
CA SER A 41 -19.13 28.68 18.54
C SER A 41 -19.72 28.63 17.13
N PRO A 42 -19.50 29.68 16.30
CA PRO A 42 -20.08 29.73 14.96
C PRO A 42 -19.58 28.58 14.06
N GLY A 43 -20.52 27.82 13.50
CA GLY A 43 -20.20 26.66 12.63
C GLY A 43 -19.68 25.43 13.37
N LYS A 44 -19.65 25.47 14.72
CA LYS A 44 -19.19 24.34 15.52
C LYS A 44 -20.31 23.90 16.48
N SER A 45 -20.36 22.62 16.76
CA SER A 45 -21.33 22.02 17.69
C SER A 45 -20.63 21.19 18.75
N ARG A 46 -21.22 21.13 19.94
CA ARG A 46 -20.77 20.22 20.99
C ARG A 46 -21.20 18.80 20.62
N LEU A 47 -20.25 17.91 20.47
CA LEU A 47 -20.46 16.51 20.16
C LEU A 47 -20.07 15.63 21.34
N PHE A 48 -20.58 14.42 21.34
CA PHE A 48 -20.31 13.39 22.33
C PHE A 48 -19.71 12.16 21.66
N ASP A 49 -18.78 11.50 22.32
CA ASP A 49 -18.26 10.21 21.86
C ASP A 49 -19.37 9.16 21.98
N GLY A 50 -19.70 8.51 20.86
CA GLY A 50 -20.75 7.49 20.82
C GLY A 50 -20.46 6.23 21.63
N ARG A 51 -19.20 5.98 22.02
CA ARG A 51 -18.79 4.83 22.83
C ARG A 51 -18.82 5.11 24.32
N THR A 52 -18.28 6.26 24.73
CA THR A 52 -18.15 6.62 26.15
C THR A 52 -19.30 7.48 26.66
N GLY A 53 -20.00 8.18 25.77
CA GLY A 53 -21.01 9.17 26.11
C GLY A 53 -20.45 10.49 26.64
N GLU A 54 -19.13 10.65 26.69
CA GLU A 54 -18.47 11.86 27.14
C GLU A 54 -18.46 12.93 26.05
N ALA A 55 -18.51 14.20 26.44
CA ALA A 55 -18.42 15.31 25.52
C ALA A 55 -16.97 15.52 25.08
N PHE A 56 -16.75 15.84 23.81
CA PHE A 56 -15.43 16.29 23.35
C PHE A 56 -15.03 17.60 24.02
N ASP A 57 -13.75 17.78 24.32
CA ASP A 57 -13.20 18.94 25.02
C ASP A 57 -13.49 20.25 24.32
N GLN A 58 -13.54 20.22 22.98
CA GLN A 58 -13.80 21.41 22.18
C GLN A 58 -14.97 21.21 21.21
N PRO A 59 -15.73 22.28 20.91
CA PRO A 59 -16.77 22.24 19.88
C PRO A 59 -16.16 21.91 18.52
N ILE A 60 -16.76 20.95 17.78
CA ILE A 60 -16.30 20.41 16.52
C ILE A 60 -17.14 20.97 15.38
N MET A 61 -16.51 21.24 14.23
CA MET A 61 -17.22 21.63 13.02
C MET A 61 -18.07 20.48 12.49
N VAL A 62 -19.35 20.73 12.28
CA VAL A 62 -20.31 19.76 11.74
C VAL A 62 -20.90 20.30 10.46
N GLY A 63 -20.93 19.48 9.43
CA GLY A 63 -21.49 19.83 8.14
C GLY A 63 -21.74 18.62 7.27
N ARG A 64 -22.20 18.85 6.07
CA ARG A 64 -22.34 17.83 5.03
C ARG A 64 -21.29 18.09 3.96
N PRO A 65 -20.11 17.47 4.05
CA PRO A 65 -19.08 17.61 3.02
C PRO A 65 -19.56 16.95 1.73
N TYR A 66 -19.28 17.59 0.60
CA TYR A 66 -19.54 17.03 -0.71
C TYR A 66 -18.33 16.23 -1.13
N MET A 67 -18.48 14.93 -1.26
CA MET A 67 -17.40 14.03 -1.65
C MET A 67 -17.66 13.47 -3.05
N LEU A 68 -16.66 13.57 -3.91
CA LEU A 68 -16.66 12.98 -5.24
C LEU A 68 -15.65 11.82 -5.28
N LYS A 69 -16.09 10.71 -5.82
CA LYS A 69 -15.20 9.62 -6.23
C LYS A 69 -15.05 9.69 -7.74
N LEU A 70 -13.85 10.00 -8.22
CA LEU A 70 -13.54 10.04 -9.65
C LEU A 70 -13.41 8.61 -10.22
N SER A 71 -12.54 8.43 -11.21
CA SER A 71 -12.34 7.14 -11.89
C SER A 71 -11.59 6.06 -11.09
N HIS A 72 -11.52 6.20 -9.77
CA HIS A 72 -10.86 5.22 -8.88
C HIS A 72 -11.77 4.04 -8.55
N LEU A 73 -12.33 3.41 -9.57
CA LEU A 73 -13.18 2.23 -9.42
C LEU A 73 -12.34 0.99 -9.11
N VAL A 74 -12.90 0.07 -8.34
CA VAL A 74 -12.25 -1.19 -8.01
C VAL A 74 -11.94 -2.03 -9.24
N ASP A 75 -12.79 -2.01 -10.25
CA ASP A 75 -12.61 -2.73 -11.51
C ASP A 75 -11.34 -2.34 -12.25
N ASN A 76 -10.89 -1.08 -12.07
CA ASN A 76 -9.64 -0.59 -12.63
C ASN A 76 -8.40 -0.93 -11.79
N LYS A 77 -8.58 -1.38 -10.55
CA LYS A 77 -7.49 -1.64 -9.60
C LYS A 77 -7.30 -3.11 -9.28
N ILE A 78 -8.39 -3.90 -9.34
CA ILE A 78 -8.32 -5.33 -9.07
C ILE A 78 -7.38 -6.01 -10.05
N HIS A 79 -6.43 -6.78 -9.53
CA HIS A 79 -5.46 -7.50 -10.34
C HIS A 79 -5.03 -8.77 -9.63
N ALA A 80 -4.96 -9.88 -10.38
CA ALA A 80 -4.44 -11.16 -9.93
C ALA A 80 -3.60 -11.80 -11.04
N ARG A 81 -2.63 -12.59 -10.65
CA ARG A 81 -1.78 -13.34 -11.56
C ARG A 81 -1.48 -14.73 -10.99
N SER A 82 -1.56 -15.74 -11.83
CA SER A 82 -0.95 -17.05 -11.57
C SER A 82 0.33 -17.18 -12.41
N VAL A 83 0.17 -17.52 -13.68
CA VAL A 83 1.24 -17.58 -14.68
C VAL A 83 1.03 -16.46 -15.69
N GLY A 84 2.10 -15.85 -16.16
CA GLY A 84 2.03 -14.78 -17.13
C GLY A 84 3.35 -14.51 -17.83
N PRO A 85 3.48 -13.42 -18.57
CA PRO A 85 4.70 -13.09 -19.30
C PRO A 85 5.85 -12.72 -18.35
N TYR A 86 7.05 -13.08 -18.79
CA TYR A 86 8.33 -12.80 -18.11
C TYR A 86 9.23 -11.95 -18.98
N ALA A 87 10.14 -11.22 -18.36
CA ALA A 87 11.17 -10.47 -19.06
C ALA A 87 12.19 -11.41 -19.69
N LEU A 88 12.68 -11.06 -20.88
CA LEU A 88 13.63 -11.89 -21.60
C LEU A 88 15.02 -11.96 -20.92
N VAL A 89 15.51 -10.84 -20.42
CA VAL A 89 16.85 -10.73 -19.83
C VAL A 89 16.82 -11.17 -18.37
N THR A 90 16.00 -10.54 -17.55
CA THR A 90 15.96 -10.79 -16.11
C THR A 90 15.18 -12.05 -15.72
N LYS A 91 14.41 -12.63 -16.65
CA LYS A 91 13.54 -13.80 -16.42
C LYS A 91 12.51 -13.62 -15.30
N GLN A 92 12.39 -12.43 -14.77
CA GLN A 92 11.45 -12.05 -13.72
C GLN A 92 10.05 -11.77 -14.30
N PRO A 93 8.98 -11.90 -13.50
CA PRO A 93 7.65 -11.50 -13.91
C PRO A 93 7.61 -10.02 -14.31
N LEU A 94 6.90 -9.69 -15.39
CA LEU A 94 6.67 -8.29 -15.78
C LEU A 94 5.84 -7.56 -14.73
N GLY A 95 5.97 -6.24 -14.68
CA GLY A 95 5.16 -5.38 -13.82
C GLY A 95 3.93 -4.84 -14.55
N GLY A 96 2.91 -4.44 -13.78
CA GLY A 96 1.74 -3.73 -14.27
C GLY A 96 0.55 -4.61 -14.67
N ARG A 97 -0.65 -4.11 -14.37
CA ARG A 97 -1.92 -4.80 -14.62
C ARG A 97 -2.16 -5.08 -16.11
N ALA A 98 -1.89 -4.10 -16.96
CA ALA A 98 -2.12 -4.21 -18.41
C ALA A 98 -1.33 -5.37 -19.05
N LYS A 99 -0.18 -5.69 -18.51
CA LYS A 99 0.71 -6.78 -18.97
C LYS A 99 0.50 -8.09 -18.19
N LYS A 100 -0.55 -8.20 -17.39
CA LYS A 100 -0.76 -9.33 -16.48
C LYS A 100 0.49 -9.62 -15.63
N GLY A 101 1.10 -8.55 -15.12
CA GLY A 101 2.33 -8.60 -14.36
C GLY A 101 2.13 -9.05 -12.93
N GLY A 102 3.24 -9.40 -12.26
CA GLY A 102 3.27 -9.75 -10.84
C GLY A 102 3.37 -8.51 -9.93
N GLN A 103 3.16 -8.74 -8.65
CA GLN A 103 3.38 -7.73 -7.63
C GLN A 103 4.87 -7.54 -7.37
N ARG A 104 5.26 -6.30 -7.07
CA ARG A 104 6.63 -5.99 -6.67
C ARG A 104 6.82 -6.32 -5.19
N PHE A 105 7.80 -7.16 -4.90
CA PHE A 105 8.29 -7.40 -3.55
C PHE A 105 9.52 -6.51 -3.32
N GLY A 106 9.33 -5.36 -2.67
CA GLY A 106 10.36 -4.35 -2.50
C GLY A 106 11.25 -4.62 -1.27
N GLU A 107 12.20 -3.70 -1.01
CA GLU A 107 13.11 -3.82 0.12
C GLU A 107 12.41 -3.86 1.47
N MET A 108 11.37 -3.04 1.66
CA MET A 108 10.64 -2.99 2.92
C MET A 108 9.92 -4.30 3.22
N GLU A 109 9.35 -4.95 2.21
CA GLU A 109 8.71 -6.26 2.32
C GLU A 109 9.73 -7.35 2.68
N VAL A 110 10.94 -7.27 2.11
CA VAL A 110 12.07 -8.15 2.47
C VAL A 110 12.44 -7.96 3.94
N TRP A 111 12.56 -6.72 4.42
CA TRP A 111 12.85 -6.43 5.83
C TRP A 111 11.78 -6.99 6.77
N ALA A 112 10.52 -6.94 6.36
CA ALA A 112 9.45 -7.54 7.15
C ALA A 112 9.62 -9.05 7.33
N LEU A 113 9.98 -9.78 6.26
CA LEU A 113 10.27 -11.21 6.33
C LEU A 113 11.52 -11.52 7.15
N GLU A 114 12.55 -10.70 7.03
CA GLU A 114 13.75 -10.78 7.87
C GLU A 114 13.42 -10.59 9.35
N GLY A 115 12.56 -9.61 9.66
CA GLY A 115 12.09 -9.35 11.02
C GLY A 115 11.30 -10.52 11.63
N PHE A 116 10.57 -11.27 10.81
CA PHE A 116 9.90 -12.51 11.23
C PHE A 116 10.81 -13.73 11.28
N GLY A 117 12.04 -13.64 10.76
CA GLY A 117 12.94 -14.78 10.65
C GLY A 117 12.49 -15.85 9.65
N ALA A 118 11.62 -15.49 8.70
CA ALA A 118 11.05 -16.40 7.71
C ALA A 118 12.00 -16.60 6.50
N ALA A 119 13.16 -17.22 6.73
CA ALA A 119 14.20 -17.36 5.72
C ALA A 119 13.79 -18.23 4.53
N TYR A 120 13.09 -19.32 4.76
CA TYR A 120 12.63 -20.20 3.67
C TYR A 120 11.59 -19.55 2.77
N THR A 121 10.67 -18.77 3.34
CA THR A 121 9.69 -18.01 2.57
C THR A 121 10.39 -16.95 1.72
N LEU A 122 11.36 -16.25 2.27
CA LEU A 122 12.14 -15.25 1.54
C LEU A 122 12.93 -15.90 0.39
N GLN A 123 13.58 -17.04 0.63
CA GLN A 123 14.30 -17.79 -0.39
C GLN A 123 13.37 -18.22 -1.54
N GLU A 124 12.18 -18.73 -1.23
CA GLU A 124 11.19 -19.11 -2.23
C GLU A 124 10.75 -17.93 -3.09
N LEU A 125 10.49 -16.77 -2.45
CA LEU A 125 10.06 -15.55 -3.14
C LEU A 125 11.15 -15.00 -4.08
N LEU A 126 12.41 -15.13 -3.70
CA LEU A 126 13.55 -14.65 -4.49
C LEU A 126 13.95 -15.59 -5.64
N THR A 127 13.63 -16.88 -5.55
CA THR A 127 14.09 -17.91 -6.51
C THR A 127 12.94 -18.46 -7.36
N ILE A 128 12.20 -19.42 -6.86
CA ILE A 128 11.16 -20.15 -7.61
C ILE A 128 10.07 -19.23 -8.13
N LYS A 129 9.66 -18.27 -7.36
CA LYS A 129 8.59 -17.32 -7.74
C LYS A 129 9.10 -16.16 -8.60
N SER A 130 10.41 -16.00 -8.78
CA SER A 130 11.00 -14.85 -9.47
C SER A 130 11.73 -15.26 -10.76
N ASP A 131 12.99 -15.62 -10.68
CA ASP A 131 13.90 -15.73 -11.81
C ASP A 131 14.35 -17.17 -12.15
N ASP A 132 14.18 -18.13 -11.27
CA ASP A 132 14.52 -19.53 -11.52
C ASP A 132 13.50 -20.21 -12.43
N ILE A 133 13.81 -20.33 -13.72
CA ILE A 133 12.96 -20.96 -14.73
C ILE A 133 12.79 -22.45 -14.46
N GLU A 134 13.88 -23.16 -14.15
CA GLU A 134 13.86 -24.60 -13.94
C GLU A 134 13.05 -24.96 -12.70
N GLY A 135 13.37 -24.32 -11.56
CA GLY A 135 12.66 -24.52 -10.32
C GLY A 135 11.16 -24.19 -10.43
N ARG A 136 10.80 -23.14 -11.18
CA ARG A 136 9.42 -22.79 -11.45
C ARG A 136 8.68 -23.88 -12.24
N ASN A 137 9.28 -24.38 -13.32
CA ASN A 137 8.70 -25.45 -14.13
C ASN A 137 8.54 -26.74 -13.33
N GLU A 138 9.55 -27.10 -12.53
CA GLU A 138 9.50 -28.26 -11.64
C GLU A 138 8.40 -28.10 -10.57
N ALA A 139 8.27 -26.93 -9.99
CA ALA A 139 7.19 -26.62 -9.04
C ALA A 139 5.81 -26.81 -9.66
N TYR A 140 5.59 -26.33 -10.90
CA TYR A 140 4.32 -26.56 -11.61
C TYR A 140 4.06 -28.02 -11.91
N LEU A 141 5.08 -28.75 -12.34
CA LEU A 141 4.95 -30.19 -12.58
C LEU A 141 4.66 -30.97 -11.29
N SER A 142 5.28 -30.58 -10.20
CA SER A 142 5.03 -31.16 -8.88
C SER A 142 3.61 -30.90 -8.42
N PHE A 143 3.09 -29.69 -8.60
CA PHE A 143 1.70 -29.33 -8.31
C PHE A 143 0.69 -30.17 -9.13
N ILE A 144 0.91 -30.29 -10.44
CA ILE A 144 0.02 -31.08 -11.33
C ILE A 144 0.06 -32.57 -11.00
N ARG A 145 1.22 -33.08 -10.57
CA ARG A 145 1.44 -34.50 -10.28
C ARG A 145 1.24 -34.87 -8.82
N ASP A 146 0.80 -33.94 -8.00
CA ASP A 146 0.63 -34.09 -6.54
C ASP A 146 1.88 -34.68 -5.85
N ARG A 147 3.04 -34.11 -6.21
CA ARG A 147 4.33 -34.46 -5.62
C ARG A 147 4.80 -33.38 -4.66
N ASN A 148 5.80 -33.71 -3.84
CA ASN A 148 6.46 -32.73 -2.99
C ASN A 148 7.10 -31.62 -3.80
N PHE A 149 6.99 -30.37 -3.33
CA PHE A 149 7.64 -29.23 -3.99
C PHE A 149 9.17 -29.35 -3.94
N PRO A 150 9.87 -28.92 -5.00
CA PRO A 150 11.31 -28.86 -4.99
C PRO A 150 11.80 -27.85 -3.97
N LEU A 151 12.94 -28.13 -3.37
CA LEU A 151 13.59 -27.18 -2.48
C LEU A 151 14.13 -25.99 -3.29
N PRO A 152 13.93 -24.76 -2.84
CA PRO A 152 14.45 -23.57 -3.54
C PRO A 152 15.99 -23.62 -3.59
N LYS A 153 16.53 -23.23 -4.74
CA LYS A 153 17.97 -23.08 -4.93
C LYS A 153 18.48 -21.82 -4.22
N VAL A 154 19.79 -21.70 -4.11
CA VAL A 154 20.42 -20.46 -3.62
C VAL A 154 20.26 -19.38 -4.69
N PRO A 155 19.87 -18.13 -4.31
CA PRO A 155 19.76 -17.03 -5.25
C PRO A 155 21.08 -16.75 -5.99
N GLU A 156 21.02 -16.43 -7.30
CA GLU A 156 22.21 -16.13 -8.10
C GLU A 156 23.02 -14.94 -7.58
N SER A 157 22.33 -13.93 -6.99
CA SER A 157 23.00 -12.80 -6.36
C SER A 157 23.90 -13.21 -5.19
N PHE A 158 23.52 -14.26 -4.45
CA PHE A 158 24.32 -14.80 -3.37
C PHE A 158 25.54 -15.57 -3.91
N ASN A 159 25.40 -16.28 -5.03
CA ASN A 159 26.52 -16.94 -5.71
C ASN A 159 27.56 -15.91 -6.19
N VAL A 160 27.09 -14.77 -6.72
CA VAL A 160 27.99 -13.66 -7.10
C VAL A 160 28.75 -13.15 -5.88
N LEU A 161 28.07 -12.91 -4.75
CA LEU A 161 28.73 -12.48 -3.50
C LEU A 161 29.80 -13.48 -3.04
N ILE A 162 29.51 -14.79 -3.10
CA ILE A 162 30.49 -15.82 -2.75
C ILE A 162 31.71 -15.75 -3.68
N CYS A 163 31.49 -15.56 -4.98
CA CYS A 163 32.58 -15.43 -5.95
C CYS A 163 33.45 -14.19 -5.67
N GLU A 164 32.81 -13.06 -5.33
CA GLU A 164 33.53 -11.83 -4.96
C GLU A 164 34.37 -12.02 -3.69
N LEU A 165 33.79 -12.66 -2.65
CA LEU A 165 34.54 -12.98 -1.43
C LEU A 165 35.71 -13.91 -1.67
N ARG A 166 35.54 -14.92 -2.52
CA ARG A 166 36.62 -15.81 -2.93
C ARG A 166 37.74 -15.09 -3.70
N ALA A 167 37.39 -14.10 -4.52
CA ALA A 167 38.37 -13.24 -5.17
C ALA A 167 39.19 -12.41 -4.17
N LEU A 168 38.63 -12.12 -3.00
CA LEU A 168 39.33 -11.49 -1.87
C LEU A 168 40.06 -12.50 -0.97
N CYS A 169 40.26 -13.73 -1.42
CA CYS A 169 40.88 -14.83 -0.67
C CYS A 169 40.12 -15.28 0.60
N ILE A 170 38.82 -15.01 0.67
CA ILE A 170 37.96 -15.49 1.75
C ILE A 170 37.22 -16.73 1.29
N ASP A 171 37.52 -17.90 1.90
CA ASP A 171 36.82 -19.16 1.56
C ASP A 171 35.54 -19.30 2.44
N LEU A 172 34.39 -19.34 1.76
CA LEU A 172 33.09 -19.48 2.40
C LEU A 172 32.53 -20.86 2.03
N LYS A 173 32.30 -21.69 3.03
CA LYS A 173 31.70 -23.02 2.87
C LYS A 173 30.33 -23.07 3.54
N ILE A 174 29.33 -23.47 2.79
CA ILE A 174 27.98 -23.68 3.30
C ILE A 174 27.85 -25.16 3.67
N PHE A 175 27.61 -25.42 4.94
CA PHE A 175 27.32 -26.76 5.40
C PHE A 175 25.80 -26.92 5.55
N SER A 176 25.21 -27.87 4.82
CA SER A 176 23.83 -28.29 5.10
C SER A 176 23.87 -29.32 6.22
N SER A 177 23.24 -29.04 7.35
CA SER A 177 22.93 -30.09 8.32
C SER A 177 21.87 -30.98 7.71
N SER A 178 22.28 -32.17 7.31
CA SER A 178 21.39 -33.27 6.91
C SER A 178 20.51 -33.69 8.08
#